data_5cc61ed6425b19fe8068d56d4159d203
#
_entry.id   5cc61ed6425b19fe8068d56d4159d203
#
_cell.length_a   1.000
_cell.length_b   1.000
_cell.length_c   1.000
_cell.angle_alpha   90.00
_cell.angle_beta   90.00
_cell.angle_gamma   90.00
#
_symmetry.space_group_name_H-M   'P 1'
#
loop_
_entity.id
_entity.type
_entity.pdbx_description
1 polymer ?
#
loop_
_entity_poly.entity_id
_entity_poly.type
_entity_poly.pdbx_seq_one_letter_code
_entity_poly.pdbx_strand_id
1 'polypeptide(L)'
;MSQLLHAHALLPDEVSLSLIPSDLPESHRSLAAEADRIHESALWSAQGQFEQAKLWRLINLLMGVPAASLAAISGGTALGGDLGMWPGVLALISAALTATLTTVNASRRMTQAQASANAYLQLQTAARQFLTIDLADLSRDDAREALRNLTNTRDELNKTSDPPGRLAYRKSSKNINGGGQTYTADGEA
;
A
#
# COMPACT_ATOMS: atom_id res chain seq x y z
N MET A 1 2.56 49.35 -28.06
CA MET A 1 1.26 48.87 -28.54
C MET A 1 1.43 47.39 -28.78
N SER A 2 1.12 46.70 -27.74
CA SER A 2 -0.03 45.78 -27.59
C SER A 2 0.13 44.51 -28.39
N GLN A 3 0.50 43.43 -27.75
CA GLN A 3 -0.27 42.25 -27.49
C GLN A 3 0.61 41.20 -26.80
N LEU A 4 0.66 41.25 -25.47
CA LEU A 4 0.97 40.09 -24.64
C LEU A 4 -0.33 39.27 -24.50
N LEU A 5 -0.59 38.43 -25.47
CA LEU A 5 -1.67 37.44 -25.43
C LEU A 5 -1.25 36.27 -24.56
N HIS A 6 -1.97 36.16 -23.50
CA HIS A 6 -2.19 35.01 -22.62
C HIS A 6 -1.92 33.65 -23.26
N ALA A 7 -0.73 33.12 -23.01
CA ALA A 7 -0.55 31.67 -23.03
C ALA A 7 -1.09 31.15 -21.69
N HIS A 8 -2.40 31.00 -21.62
CA HIS A 8 -3.03 30.15 -20.62
C HIS A 8 -2.62 28.73 -21.00
N ALA A 9 -1.53 28.24 -20.40
CA ALA A 9 -1.17 26.85 -20.49
C ALA A 9 -2.36 26.07 -19.93
N LEU A 10 -3.10 25.44 -20.82
CA LEU A 10 -4.04 24.39 -20.51
C LEU A 10 -3.22 23.33 -19.80
N LEU A 11 -3.38 23.25 -18.49
CA LEU A 11 -3.02 22.06 -17.73
C LEU A 11 -3.71 20.91 -18.43
N PRO A 12 -3.03 19.79 -18.67
CA PRO A 12 -3.71 18.63 -19.21
C PRO A 12 -4.89 18.35 -18.27
N ASP A 13 -6.08 18.24 -18.85
CA ASP A 13 -7.29 17.83 -18.15
C ASP A 13 -6.90 16.72 -17.19
N GLU A 14 -7.12 16.94 -15.90
CA GLU A 14 -7.15 15.85 -14.95
C GLU A 14 -8.18 14.87 -15.51
N VAL A 15 -7.69 13.78 -16.09
CA VAL A 15 -8.52 12.63 -16.40
C VAL A 15 -9.05 12.18 -15.04
N SER A 16 -10.18 12.73 -14.68
CA SER A 16 -10.94 12.28 -13.52
C SER A 16 -11.28 10.82 -13.82
N LEU A 17 -10.53 9.91 -13.22
CA LEU A 17 -10.78 8.47 -13.23
C LEU A 17 -12.00 8.14 -12.36
N SER A 18 -13.07 8.93 -12.51
CA SER A 18 -14.35 8.66 -11.88
C SER A 18 -14.95 7.43 -12.55
N LEU A 19 -15.06 6.35 -11.80
CA LEU A 19 -15.72 5.10 -12.22
C LEU A 19 -17.25 5.22 -12.25
N ILE A 20 -17.79 6.42 -12.02
CA ILE A 20 -19.24 6.65 -11.94
C ILE A 20 -19.84 6.63 -13.34
N PRO A 21 -20.73 5.68 -13.68
CA PRO A 21 -21.43 5.67 -14.97
C PRO A 21 -22.25 6.94 -15.17
N SER A 22 -22.25 7.48 -16.38
CA SER A 22 -22.94 8.72 -16.73
C SER A 22 -24.47 8.59 -16.76
N ASP A 23 -24.97 7.39 -16.92
CA ASP A 23 -26.39 7.04 -17.11
C ASP A 23 -27.13 6.67 -15.82
N LEU A 24 -26.46 6.80 -14.66
CA LEU A 24 -27.07 6.48 -13.37
C LEU A 24 -28.26 7.39 -13.02
N PRO A 25 -29.32 6.81 -12.45
CA PRO A 25 -30.44 7.59 -11.88
C PRO A 25 -29.95 8.61 -10.84
N GLU A 26 -30.58 9.78 -10.77
CA GLU A 26 -30.25 10.83 -9.80
C GLU A 26 -30.21 10.30 -8.36
N SER A 27 -31.14 9.38 -8.02
CA SER A 27 -31.23 8.73 -6.71
C SER A 27 -30.00 7.89 -6.33
N HIS A 28 -29.20 7.45 -7.29
CA HIS A 28 -28.00 6.61 -7.11
C HIS A 28 -26.69 7.40 -7.13
N ARG A 29 -26.69 8.64 -7.65
CA ARG A 29 -25.47 9.44 -7.81
C ARG A 29 -24.72 9.70 -6.49
N SER A 30 -25.46 9.94 -5.40
CA SER A 30 -24.84 10.14 -4.09
C SER A 30 -24.20 8.86 -3.52
N LEU A 31 -24.82 7.70 -3.82
CA LEU A 31 -24.27 6.40 -3.43
C LEU A 31 -23.02 6.07 -4.25
N ALA A 32 -23.06 6.35 -5.56
CA ALA A 32 -21.93 6.20 -6.46
C ALA A 32 -20.73 7.07 -6.00
N ALA A 33 -20.96 8.34 -5.70
CA ALA A 33 -19.91 9.25 -5.25
C ALA A 33 -19.25 8.78 -3.93
N GLU A 34 -20.01 8.19 -3.01
CA GLU A 34 -19.43 7.66 -1.77
C GLU A 34 -18.69 6.36 -2.00
N ALA A 35 -19.18 5.48 -2.86
CA ALA A 35 -18.48 4.25 -3.22
C ALA A 35 -17.17 4.54 -3.97
N ASP A 36 -17.13 5.57 -4.83
CA ASP A 36 -15.92 6.01 -5.52
C ASP A 36 -14.86 6.53 -4.54
N ARG A 37 -15.27 7.29 -3.52
CA ARG A 37 -14.37 7.68 -2.42
C ARG A 37 -13.80 6.49 -1.65
N ILE A 38 -14.61 5.45 -1.43
CA ILE A 38 -14.15 4.21 -0.78
C ILE A 38 -13.13 3.51 -1.68
N HIS A 39 -13.41 3.40 -2.99
CA HIS A 39 -12.53 2.84 -3.98
C HIS A 39 -11.17 3.54 -3.99
N GLU A 40 -11.16 4.87 -4.11
CA GLU A 40 -9.94 5.67 -4.11
C GLU A 40 -9.17 5.55 -2.78
N SER A 41 -9.87 5.67 -1.66
CA SER A 41 -9.25 5.52 -0.32
C SER A 41 -8.61 4.14 -0.14
N ALA A 42 -9.27 3.07 -0.60
CA ALA A 42 -8.75 1.71 -0.54
C ALA A 42 -7.50 1.54 -1.41
N LEU A 43 -7.48 2.14 -2.62
CA LEU A 43 -6.33 2.17 -3.51
C LEU A 43 -5.09 2.78 -2.82
N TRP A 44 -5.24 3.98 -2.26
CA TRP A 44 -4.15 4.67 -1.56
C TRP A 44 -3.65 3.89 -0.34
N SER A 45 -4.58 3.30 0.43
CA SER A 45 -4.25 2.50 1.59
C SER A 45 -3.51 1.22 1.21
N ALA A 46 -3.95 0.51 0.17
CA ALA A 46 -3.28 -0.68 -0.33
C ALA A 46 -1.83 -0.40 -0.74
N GLN A 47 -1.62 0.66 -1.54
CA GLN A 47 -0.27 1.05 -1.97
C GLN A 47 0.62 1.46 -0.79
N GLY A 48 0.08 2.21 0.18
CA GLY A 48 0.78 2.56 1.40
C GLY A 48 1.26 1.34 2.17
N GLN A 49 0.41 0.34 2.32
CA GLN A 49 0.73 -0.92 3.00
C GLN A 49 1.73 -1.77 2.21
N PHE A 50 1.66 -1.83 0.87
CA PHE A 50 2.66 -2.52 0.07
C PHE A 50 4.06 -1.88 0.21
N GLU A 51 4.14 -0.55 0.17
CA GLU A 51 5.42 0.13 0.38
C GLU A 51 5.95 -0.08 1.80
N GLN A 52 5.07 -0.15 2.80
CA GLN A 52 5.42 -0.50 4.16
C GLN A 52 5.99 -1.93 4.25
N ALA A 53 5.37 -2.90 3.59
CA ALA A 53 5.85 -4.28 3.53
C ALA A 53 7.25 -4.38 2.88
N LYS A 54 7.48 -3.65 1.79
CA LYS A 54 8.79 -3.56 1.12
C LYS A 54 9.87 -2.99 2.06
N LEU A 55 9.54 -1.97 2.84
CA LEU A 55 10.47 -1.38 3.82
C LEU A 55 10.83 -2.39 4.92
N TRP A 56 9.85 -3.10 5.47
CA TRP A 56 10.12 -4.12 6.49
C TRP A 56 10.93 -5.29 5.93
N ARG A 57 10.66 -5.70 4.69
CA ARG A 57 11.47 -6.70 3.98
C ARG A 57 12.93 -6.25 3.85
N LEU A 58 13.14 -5.00 3.44
CA LEU A 58 14.48 -4.43 3.30
C LEU A 58 15.21 -4.41 4.66
N ILE A 59 14.57 -3.96 5.73
CA ILE A 59 15.14 -3.94 7.08
C ILE A 59 15.52 -5.37 7.50
N ASN A 60 14.62 -6.33 7.28
CA ASN A 60 14.89 -7.74 7.62
C ASN A 60 16.12 -8.30 6.89
N LEU A 61 16.27 -7.98 5.60
CA LEU A 61 17.40 -8.43 4.80
C LEU A 61 18.70 -7.73 5.18
N LEU A 62 18.66 -6.39 5.34
CA LEU A 62 19.87 -5.60 5.68
C LEU A 62 20.44 -5.91 7.06
N MET A 63 19.64 -6.38 7.97
CA MET A 63 20.10 -6.78 9.30
C MET A 63 20.32 -8.30 9.42
N GLY A 64 19.45 -9.10 8.81
CA GLY A 64 19.47 -10.55 8.93
C GLY A 64 20.65 -11.19 8.19
N VAL A 65 20.92 -10.74 6.95
CA VAL A 65 22.03 -11.29 6.17
C VAL A 65 23.39 -10.99 6.80
N PRO A 66 23.72 -9.75 7.21
CA PRO A 66 24.96 -9.49 7.93
C PRO A 66 25.06 -10.26 9.27
N ALA A 67 23.97 -10.35 10.02
CA ALA A 67 23.96 -11.10 11.28
C ALA A 67 24.33 -12.57 11.05
N ALA A 68 23.71 -13.22 10.07
CA ALA A 68 24.00 -14.61 9.74
C ALA A 68 25.45 -14.80 9.24
N SER A 69 25.94 -13.88 8.38
CA SER A 69 27.30 -13.93 7.84
C SER A 69 28.33 -13.76 8.96
N LEU A 70 28.15 -12.80 9.86
CA LEU A 70 29.04 -12.58 11.00
C LEU A 70 29.05 -13.77 11.95
N ALA A 71 27.91 -14.41 12.20
CA ALA A 71 27.82 -15.62 13.01
C ALA A 71 28.61 -16.78 12.39
N ALA A 72 28.46 -17.00 11.07
CA ALA A 72 29.15 -18.06 10.34
C ALA A 72 30.67 -17.85 10.35
N ILE A 73 31.15 -16.61 10.08
CA ILE A 73 32.54 -16.26 10.09
C ILE A 73 33.12 -16.43 11.51
N SER A 74 32.41 -15.92 12.53
CA SER A 74 32.84 -16.07 13.93
C SER A 74 32.97 -17.54 14.33
N GLY A 75 31.99 -18.39 14.01
CA GLY A 75 32.02 -19.82 14.29
C GLY A 75 33.16 -20.54 13.55
N GLY A 76 33.36 -20.27 12.25
CA GLY A 76 34.41 -20.85 11.45
C GLY A 76 35.81 -20.47 11.93
N THR A 77 36.02 -19.21 12.30
CA THR A 77 37.30 -18.71 12.79
C THR A 77 37.63 -19.20 14.22
N ALA A 78 36.62 -19.39 15.06
CA ALA A 78 36.78 -19.96 16.40
C ALA A 78 37.23 -21.43 16.34
N LEU A 79 36.83 -22.19 15.32
CA LEU A 79 37.27 -23.58 15.13
C LEU A 79 38.61 -23.73 14.42
N GLY A 80 39.07 -22.71 13.69
CA GLY A 80 40.26 -22.79 12.81
C GLY A 80 41.60 -22.38 13.46
N GLY A 81 41.62 -21.89 14.70
CA GLY A 81 42.86 -21.55 15.40
C GLY A 81 42.95 -20.11 15.93
N ASP A 82 44.11 -19.66 16.25
CA ASP A 82 44.45 -18.51 17.10
C ASP A 82 44.24 -17.14 16.40
N LEU A 83 42.98 -16.69 16.30
CA LEU A 83 42.64 -15.33 15.85
C LEU A 83 42.32 -14.35 17.00
N GLY A 84 42.73 -14.70 18.21
CA GLY A 84 42.61 -13.86 19.41
C GLY A 84 41.13 -13.50 19.73
N MET A 85 40.82 -12.22 19.93
CA MET A 85 39.52 -11.74 20.37
C MET A 85 38.48 -11.52 19.23
N TRP A 86 38.90 -11.54 17.96
CA TRP A 86 38.06 -11.18 16.82
C TRP A 86 36.84 -12.04 16.67
N PRO A 87 36.86 -13.38 16.77
CA PRO A 87 35.67 -14.21 16.74
C PRO A 87 34.61 -13.81 17.77
N GLY A 88 35.06 -13.47 18.99
CA GLY A 88 34.17 -12.99 20.04
C GLY A 88 33.47 -11.67 19.71
N VAL A 89 34.19 -10.71 19.14
CA VAL A 89 33.64 -9.42 18.70
C VAL A 89 32.62 -9.60 17.61
N LEU A 90 32.92 -10.41 16.60
CA LEU A 90 31.96 -10.71 15.49
C LEU A 90 30.70 -11.40 16.01
N ALA A 91 30.84 -12.33 16.96
CA ALA A 91 29.69 -12.99 17.59
C ALA A 91 28.80 -12.00 18.34
N LEU A 92 29.38 -11.06 19.09
CA LEU A 92 28.63 -10.03 19.82
C LEU A 92 27.87 -9.10 18.87
N ILE A 93 28.47 -8.67 17.76
CA ILE A 93 27.80 -7.85 16.73
C ILE A 93 26.66 -8.64 16.12
N SER A 94 26.88 -9.89 15.73
CA SER A 94 25.83 -10.77 15.19
C SER A 94 24.67 -10.94 16.17
N ALA A 95 24.97 -11.19 17.45
CA ALA A 95 23.95 -11.32 18.50
C ALA A 95 23.14 -10.04 18.67
N ALA A 96 23.79 -8.85 18.66
CA ALA A 96 23.10 -7.56 18.76
C ALA A 96 22.15 -7.32 17.57
N LEU A 97 22.60 -7.62 16.34
CA LEU A 97 21.76 -7.51 15.14
C LEU A 97 20.56 -8.44 15.22
N THR A 98 20.77 -9.70 15.63
CA THR A 98 19.70 -10.70 15.77
C THR A 98 18.72 -10.29 16.87
N ALA A 99 19.18 -9.83 18.01
CA ALA A 99 18.34 -9.34 19.10
C ALA A 99 17.48 -8.14 18.64
N THR A 100 18.06 -7.22 17.88
CA THR A 100 17.33 -6.07 17.31
C THR A 100 16.24 -6.54 16.35
N LEU A 101 16.54 -7.45 15.43
CA LEU A 101 15.54 -8.02 14.50
C LEU A 101 14.39 -8.71 15.24
N THR A 102 14.71 -9.48 16.27
CA THR A 102 13.71 -10.18 17.07
C THR A 102 12.82 -9.20 17.82
N THR A 103 13.40 -8.15 18.43
CA THR A 103 12.65 -7.13 19.16
C THR A 103 11.73 -6.32 18.23
N VAL A 104 12.24 -5.89 17.08
CA VAL A 104 11.48 -5.12 16.09
C VAL A 104 10.43 -5.99 15.40
N ASN A 105 10.66 -7.31 15.33
CA ASN A 105 9.80 -8.28 14.68
C ASN A 105 9.48 -7.92 13.22
N ALA A 106 10.54 -7.56 12.47
CA ALA A 106 10.43 -7.04 11.09
C ALA A 106 9.69 -7.99 10.15
N SER A 107 9.91 -9.30 10.29
CA SER A 107 9.22 -10.31 9.47
C SER A 107 7.71 -10.32 9.70
N ARG A 108 7.26 -10.27 10.96
CA ARG A 108 5.83 -10.22 11.29
C ARG A 108 5.18 -8.93 10.77
N ARG A 109 5.85 -7.78 10.95
CA ARG A 109 5.36 -6.48 10.45
C ARG A 109 5.26 -6.45 8.93
N MET A 110 6.21 -7.07 8.22
CA MET A 110 6.15 -7.25 6.78
C MET A 110 4.90 -8.05 6.37
N THR A 111 4.68 -9.21 6.98
CA THR A 111 3.53 -10.07 6.66
C THR A 111 2.21 -9.39 6.98
N GLN A 112 2.12 -8.69 8.10
CA GLN A 112 0.93 -7.93 8.51
C GLN A 112 0.63 -6.80 7.52
N ALA A 113 1.63 -6.01 7.13
CA ALA A 113 1.45 -4.95 6.13
C ALA A 113 1.02 -5.53 4.78
N GLN A 114 1.58 -6.67 4.36
CA GLN A 114 1.17 -7.33 3.12
C GLN A 114 -0.27 -7.87 3.18
N ALA A 115 -0.68 -8.45 4.31
CA ALA A 115 -2.05 -8.90 4.51
C ALA A 115 -3.05 -7.72 4.47
N SER A 116 -2.73 -6.61 5.15
CA SER A 116 -3.53 -5.38 5.11
C SER A 116 -3.62 -4.81 3.69
N ALA A 117 -2.51 -4.79 2.93
CA ALA A 117 -2.51 -4.34 1.53
C ALA A 117 -3.45 -5.15 0.65
N ASN A 118 -3.41 -6.50 0.77
CA ASN A 118 -4.29 -7.38 0.02
C ASN A 118 -5.77 -7.20 0.41
N ALA A 119 -6.06 -6.97 1.69
CA ALA A 119 -7.42 -6.71 2.15
C ALA A 119 -7.98 -5.39 1.61
N TYR A 120 -7.17 -4.33 1.55
CA TYR A 120 -7.56 -3.08 0.88
C TYR A 120 -7.75 -3.25 -0.63
N LEU A 121 -6.97 -4.08 -1.32
CA LEU A 121 -7.21 -4.40 -2.73
C LEU A 121 -8.54 -5.14 -2.94
N GLN A 122 -8.92 -6.01 -2.03
CA GLN A 122 -10.23 -6.68 -2.08
C GLN A 122 -11.36 -5.65 -1.92
N LEU A 123 -11.23 -4.72 -0.96
CA LEU A 123 -12.20 -3.64 -0.78
C LEU A 123 -12.28 -2.74 -2.01
N GLN A 124 -11.13 -2.37 -2.60
CA GLN A 124 -11.08 -1.59 -3.84
C GLN A 124 -11.82 -2.30 -4.97
N THR A 125 -11.57 -3.60 -5.15
CA THR A 125 -12.22 -4.40 -6.19
C THR A 125 -13.73 -4.49 -5.95
N ALA A 126 -14.16 -4.71 -4.70
CA ALA A 126 -15.58 -4.76 -4.36
C ALA A 126 -16.28 -3.41 -4.61
N ALA A 127 -15.65 -2.29 -4.24
CA ALA A 127 -16.19 -0.96 -4.50
C ALA A 127 -16.30 -0.68 -6.01
N ARG A 128 -15.29 -1.08 -6.81
CA ARG A 128 -15.33 -0.96 -8.27
C ARG A 128 -16.45 -1.80 -8.88
N GLN A 129 -16.59 -3.07 -8.48
CA GLN A 129 -17.67 -3.94 -8.96
C GLN A 129 -19.04 -3.38 -8.62
N PHE A 130 -19.22 -2.91 -7.38
CA PHE A 130 -20.45 -2.23 -6.98
C PHE A 130 -20.77 -1.04 -7.89
N LEU A 131 -19.80 -0.19 -8.20
CA LEU A 131 -19.99 0.99 -9.06
C LEU A 131 -20.31 0.64 -10.50
N THR A 132 -19.58 -0.33 -11.07
CA THR A 132 -19.60 -0.57 -12.52
C THR A 132 -20.57 -1.68 -12.94
N ILE A 133 -21.01 -2.53 -12.01
CA ILE A 133 -21.83 -3.70 -12.31
C ILE A 133 -23.16 -3.65 -11.55
N ASP A 134 -23.09 -3.55 -10.19
CA ASP A 134 -24.25 -3.84 -9.37
C ASP A 134 -25.21 -2.64 -9.25
N LEU A 135 -24.65 -1.42 -9.15
CA LEU A 135 -25.39 -0.20 -8.77
C LEU A 135 -26.54 0.14 -9.73
N ALA A 136 -26.39 -0.18 -11.02
CA ALA A 136 -27.39 0.11 -12.02
C ALA A 136 -28.68 -0.75 -11.88
N ASP A 137 -28.51 -1.98 -11.38
CA ASP A 137 -29.57 -2.98 -11.29
C ASP A 137 -30.20 -3.06 -9.87
N LEU A 138 -29.55 -2.47 -8.86
CA LEU A 138 -30.03 -2.52 -7.47
C LEU A 138 -31.14 -1.49 -7.21
N SER A 139 -32.08 -1.86 -6.34
CA SER A 139 -32.96 -0.87 -5.74
C SER A 139 -32.14 0.10 -4.86
N ARG A 140 -32.68 1.31 -4.63
CA ARG A 140 -31.98 2.30 -3.78
C ARG A 140 -31.68 1.79 -2.36
N ASP A 141 -32.58 0.98 -1.79
CA ASP A 141 -32.41 0.46 -0.44
C ASP A 141 -31.34 -0.65 -0.42
N ASP A 142 -31.35 -1.55 -1.40
CA ASP A 142 -30.32 -2.59 -1.55
C ASP A 142 -28.95 -1.97 -1.83
N ALA A 143 -28.87 -0.97 -2.71
CA ALA A 143 -27.65 -0.23 -3.00
C ALA A 143 -27.08 0.47 -1.74
N ARG A 144 -27.96 1.02 -0.89
CA ARG A 144 -27.58 1.63 0.38
C ARG A 144 -27.06 0.59 1.38
N GLU A 145 -27.64 -0.60 1.41
CA GLU A 145 -27.15 -1.70 2.25
C GLU A 145 -25.77 -2.18 1.77
N ALA A 146 -25.59 -2.38 0.46
CA ALA A 146 -24.30 -2.75 -0.11
C ALA A 146 -23.22 -1.70 0.20
N LEU A 147 -23.52 -0.41 0.07
CA LEU A 147 -22.62 0.67 0.44
C LEU A 147 -22.25 0.65 1.94
N ARG A 148 -23.20 0.36 2.84
CA ARG A 148 -22.90 0.20 4.27
C ARG A 148 -21.92 -0.94 4.51
N ASN A 149 -22.05 -2.05 3.80
CA ASN A 149 -21.15 -3.18 3.93
C ASN A 149 -19.73 -2.81 3.47
N LEU A 150 -19.57 -2.06 2.37
CA LEU A 150 -18.28 -1.53 1.95
C LEU A 150 -17.68 -0.58 3.00
N THR A 151 -18.49 0.31 3.57
CA THR A 151 -18.07 1.23 4.63
C THR A 151 -17.61 0.48 5.87
N ASN A 152 -18.38 -0.50 6.33
CA ASN A 152 -18.04 -1.32 7.49
C ASN A 152 -16.72 -2.07 7.27
N THR A 153 -16.53 -2.65 6.09
CA THR A 153 -15.27 -3.33 5.73
C THR A 153 -14.08 -2.36 5.77
N ARG A 154 -14.23 -1.16 5.19
CA ARG A 154 -13.20 -0.11 5.26
C ARG A 154 -12.85 0.25 6.70
N ASP A 155 -13.87 0.45 7.54
CA ASP A 155 -13.67 0.87 8.92
C ASP A 155 -13.00 -0.22 9.77
N GLU A 156 -13.31 -1.49 9.53
CA GLU A 156 -12.62 -2.63 10.16
C GLU A 156 -11.15 -2.72 9.71
N LEU A 157 -10.88 -2.52 8.41
CA LEU A 157 -9.50 -2.50 7.91
C LEU A 157 -8.71 -1.33 8.52
N ASN A 158 -9.30 -0.16 8.63
CA ASN A 158 -8.67 1.01 9.25
C ASN A 158 -8.36 0.81 10.74
N LYS A 159 -9.19 0.06 11.48
CA LYS A 159 -8.94 -0.27 12.89
C LYS A 159 -7.83 -1.29 13.08
N THR A 160 -7.70 -2.25 12.17
CA THR A 160 -6.80 -3.40 12.31
C THR A 160 -5.45 -3.20 11.64
N SER A 161 -5.34 -2.27 10.68
CA SER A 161 -4.11 -2.00 9.95
C SER A 161 -3.25 -0.96 10.66
N ASP A 162 -1.96 -1.25 10.79
CA ASP A 162 -1.00 -0.23 11.22
C ASP A 162 -0.91 0.89 10.16
N PRO A 163 -0.91 2.17 10.57
CA PRO A 163 -0.78 3.27 9.61
C PRO A 163 0.58 3.22 8.93
N PRO A 164 0.64 3.42 7.59
CA PRO A 164 1.90 3.43 6.87
C PRO A 164 2.79 4.59 7.33
N GLY A 165 4.08 4.30 7.53
CA GLY A 165 5.05 5.31 7.91
C GLY A 165 5.26 6.37 6.81
N ARG A 166 5.80 7.54 7.16
CA ARG A 166 6.01 8.67 6.23
C ARG A 166 6.77 8.30 4.95
N LEU A 167 7.74 7.41 5.03
CA LEU A 167 8.51 6.96 3.86
C LEU A 167 7.67 6.09 2.92
N ALA A 168 6.85 5.19 3.48
CA ALA A 168 5.93 4.36 2.70
C ALA A 168 4.87 5.23 2.02
N TYR A 169 4.29 6.19 2.74
CA TYR A 169 3.32 7.13 2.19
C TYR A 169 3.90 7.96 1.01
N ARG A 170 5.11 8.51 1.14
CA ARG A 170 5.76 9.28 0.06
C ARG A 170 6.04 8.42 -1.17
N LYS A 171 6.41 7.15 -1.00
CA LYS A 171 6.65 6.22 -2.11
C LYS A 171 5.35 5.82 -2.79
N SER A 172 4.28 5.53 -2.03
CA SER A 172 2.98 5.20 -2.60
C SER A 172 2.40 6.36 -3.40
N SER A 173 2.46 7.58 -2.88
CA SER A 173 2.05 8.80 -3.59
C SER A 173 2.79 8.96 -4.92
N LYS A 174 4.11 8.77 -4.94
CA LYS A 174 4.89 8.83 -6.18
C LYS A 174 4.49 7.73 -7.18
N ASN A 175 4.19 6.53 -6.71
CA ASN A 175 3.80 5.41 -7.56
C ASN A 175 2.42 5.62 -8.18
N ILE A 176 1.44 6.07 -7.40
CA ILE A 176 0.09 6.37 -7.89
C ILE A 176 0.12 7.53 -8.90
N ASN A 177 0.77 8.64 -8.55
CA ASN A 177 0.89 9.80 -9.43
C ASN A 177 1.73 9.51 -10.70
N GLY A 178 2.51 8.43 -10.69
CA GLY A 178 3.26 7.92 -11.85
C GLY A 178 2.49 6.90 -12.70
N GLY A 179 1.19 6.71 -12.49
CA GLY A 179 0.34 5.80 -13.27
C GLY A 179 0.49 4.32 -12.92
N GLY A 180 1.05 3.98 -11.75
CA GLY A 180 1.28 2.58 -11.36
C GLY A 180 0.01 1.75 -11.11
N GLN A 181 -1.18 2.32 -11.30
CA GLN A 181 -2.49 1.68 -11.12
C GLN A 181 -3.45 1.94 -12.29
N THR A 182 -2.97 2.52 -13.38
CA THR A 182 -3.76 2.64 -14.61
C THR A 182 -3.80 1.30 -15.35
N TYR A 183 -5.00 0.81 -15.62
CA TYR A 183 -5.20 -0.37 -16.45
C TYR A 183 -5.41 0.04 -17.91
N THR A 184 -4.87 -0.73 -18.85
CA THR A 184 -5.04 -0.49 -20.30
C THR A 184 -6.53 -0.48 -20.72
N ALA A 185 -7.36 -1.24 -20.00
CA ALA A 185 -8.80 -1.28 -20.24
C ALA A 185 -9.53 0.05 -19.90
N ASP A 186 -8.93 0.90 -19.04
CA ASP A 186 -9.53 2.17 -18.64
C ASP A 186 -9.19 3.31 -19.63
N GLY A 187 -8.32 3.07 -20.60
CA GLY A 187 -7.86 4.05 -21.59
C GLY A 187 -8.50 3.94 -22.99
N GLU A 188 -9.37 2.96 -23.21
CA GLU A 188 -10.04 2.72 -24.52
C GLU A 188 -11.54 3.11 -24.52
N ALA A 189 -12.01 3.88 -23.55
CA ALA A 189 -13.40 4.33 -23.46
C ALA A 189 -13.58 5.78 -23.90
#